data_1ecc10b066dff2f25a20361b801e131c
#
_entry.id   1ecc10b066dff2f25a20361b801e131c
#
_cell.length_a   1.000
_cell.length_b   1.000
_cell.length_c   1.000
_cell.angle_alpha   90.00
_cell.angle_beta   90.00
_cell.angle_gamma   90.00
#
_symmetry.space_group_name_H-M   'P 1'
#
loop_
_entity.id
_entity.type
_entity.pdbx_description
1 polymer ?
#
loop_
_entity_poly.entity_id
_entity_poly.type
_entity_poly.pdbx_seq_one_letter_code
_entity_poly.pdbx_strand_id
1 'polypeptide(L)'
;MNYICSECGHKESVATHKAHCDCGGLWQLDYKAVFDPALIDRSVWGLFRYRAFLPLPDESWQELTLGEGLTPVIPSGPDLLLKMEYFMPTLSFKDRGAAVLVSHCKAIGVDSVVQDSSGNAANSIAAYSARAGISCQIFVPEGTSPKKIDMIRSHGASCAIVPGSRDHTAEVCRRKVEEDGVYYASHVYNPFFYEGTKTYVYELYEELGRIPENIFVPLGNGTLFLGVVKGLEELISGGVIDHMPNVVAIQSERCAPVFQAYIRNESEPHAVEARPTLAEGIAIGVPKRGREILALVRRYGFKVIAAPEDRILGAREALARQGIYAEHTSAASYAGYLHYTELYGRTPDSVLPVCGAGLKSDH
;
A
#
# COMPACT_ATOMS: atom_id res chain seq x y z
N MET A 1 18.83 3.00 14.16
CA MET A 1 18.18 2.66 12.89
C MET A 1 18.43 3.77 11.88
N ASN A 2 18.68 3.41 10.62
CA ASN A 2 18.97 4.37 9.55
C ASN A 2 18.15 4.08 8.31
N TYR A 3 17.98 5.11 7.49
CA TYR A 3 17.68 4.93 6.08
C TYR A 3 18.94 4.47 5.33
N ILE A 4 18.77 3.64 4.30
CA ILE A 4 19.80 3.25 3.36
C ILE A 4 19.30 3.59 1.96
N CYS A 5 20.11 4.30 1.18
CA CYS A 5 19.79 4.58 -0.21
C CYS A 5 19.83 3.33 -1.07
N SER A 6 18.78 3.09 -1.86
CA SER A 6 18.68 1.94 -2.78
C SER A 6 19.70 1.96 -3.92
N GLU A 7 20.26 3.12 -4.26
CA GLU A 7 21.17 3.29 -5.41
C GLU A 7 22.64 3.34 -4.98
N CYS A 8 22.98 4.19 -3.99
CA CYS A 8 24.38 4.41 -3.62
C CYS A 8 24.78 3.84 -2.26
N GLY A 9 23.84 3.26 -1.50
CA GLY A 9 24.11 2.68 -0.18
C GLY A 9 24.38 3.71 0.93
N HIS A 10 24.24 5.02 0.65
CA HIS A 10 24.40 6.08 1.66
C HIS A 10 23.42 5.84 2.81
N LYS A 11 23.91 6.02 4.06
CA LYS A 11 23.10 5.91 5.27
C LYS A 11 22.78 7.29 5.82
N GLU A 12 21.52 7.50 6.20
CA GLU A 12 21.01 8.71 6.80
C GLU A 12 20.15 8.37 8.03
N SER A 13 20.10 9.27 9.02
CA SER A 13 19.22 9.08 10.17
C SER A 13 17.76 9.01 9.72
N VAL A 14 16.95 8.12 10.33
CA VAL A 14 15.50 8.08 10.10
C VAL A 14 14.77 9.36 10.59
N ALA A 15 15.44 10.21 11.36
CA ALA A 15 14.91 11.52 11.76
C ALA A 15 15.09 12.60 10.68
N THR A 16 15.72 12.28 9.53
CA THR A 16 15.85 13.24 8.43
C THR A 16 14.49 13.57 7.80
N HIS A 17 14.32 14.81 7.34
CA HIS A 17 13.17 15.21 6.52
C HIS A 17 13.39 15.00 5.02
N LYS A 18 14.58 14.54 4.60
CA LYS A 18 14.86 14.25 3.19
C LYS A 18 13.96 13.14 2.67
N ALA A 19 13.18 13.45 1.64
CA ALA A 19 12.28 12.46 1.00
C ALA A 19 13.04 11.34 0.26
N HIS A 20 14.25 11.61 -0.19
CA HIS A 20 15.14 10.69 -0.90
C HIS A 20 16.60 11.07 -0.68
N CYS A 21 17.53 10.23 -1.07
CA CYS A 21 18.96 10.50 -1.03
C CYS A 21 19.34 11.62 -2.01
N ASP A 22 20.43 12.32 -1.73
CA ASP A 22 20.96 13.39 -2.61
C ASP A 22 21.34 12.87 -4.02
N CYS A 23 21.60 11.57 -4.17
CA CYS A 23 21.79 10.94 -5.48
C CYS A 23 20.49 10.65 -6.25
N GLY A 24 19.31 10.94 -5.67
CA GLY A 24 18.00 10.65 -6.24
C GLY A 24 17.45 9.26 -5.90
N GLY A 25 18.23 8.40 -5.26
CA GLY A 25 17.78 7.05 -4.84
C GLY A 25 16.78 7.10 -3.69
N LEU A 26 15.85 6.16 -3.67
CA LEU A 26 14.82 6.07 -2.64
C LEU A 26 15.37 5.44 -1.36
N TRP A 27 14.78 5.83 -0.23
CA TRP A 27 15.11 5.25 1.05
C TRP A 27 14.53 3.84 1.23
N GLN A 28 15.33 2.97 1.84
CA GLN A 28 14.94 1.74 2.49
C GLN A 28 15.30 1.83 3.97
N LEU A 29 14.76 0.97 4.82
CA LEU A 29 15.14 0.90 6.23
C LEU A 29 16.25 -0.13 6.46
N ASP A 30 17.24 0.27 7.26
CA ASP A 30 18.23 -0.64 7.87
C ASP A 30 17.55 -1.39 9.03
N TYR A 31 16.48 -2.12 8.70
CA TYR A 31 15.67 -2.85 9.65
C TYR A 31 15.09 -4.10 9.00
N LYS A 32 15.23 -5.20 9.69
CA LYS A 32 14.61 -6.47 9.34
C LYS A 32 14.16 -7.16 10.61
N ALA A 33 12.87 -7.37 10.77
CA ALA A 33 12.35 -8.15 11.88
C ALA A 33 12.54 -9.65 11.63
N VAL A 34 12.64 -10.39 12.72
CA VAL A 34 12.48 -11.84 12.75
C VAL A 34 11.16 -12.12 13.44
N PHE A 35 10.18 -12.64 12.69
CA PHE A 35 8.84 -12.82 13.24
C PHE A 35 8.80 -14.01 14.19
N ASP A 36 8.32 -13.79 15.40
CA ASP A 36 8.07 -14.81 16.42
C ASP A 36 6.63 -14.71 16.93
N PRO A 37 5.75 -15.68 16.68
CA PRO A 37 4.37 -15.64 17.14
C PRO A 37 4.20 -15.46 18.66
N ALA A 38 5.21 -15.82 19.45
CA ALA A 38 5.18 -15.65 20.91
C ALA A 38 5.27 -14.17 21.34
N LEU A 39 5.79 -13.30 20.47
CA LEU A 39 5.94 -11.86 20.71
C LEU A 39 4.72 -11.05 20.26
N ILE A 40 3.66 -11.68 19.75
CA ILE A 40 2.41 -11.01 19.42
C ILE A 40 1.70 -10.60 20.72
N ASP A 41 1.53 -9.30 20.93
CA ASP A 41 0.78 -8.80 22.08
C ASP A 41 -0.74 -8.83 21.84
N ARG A 42 -1.35 -9.94 22.17
CA ARG A 42 -2.80 -10.15 22.01
C ARG A 42 -3.68 -9.30 22.92
N SER A 43 -3.08 -8.57 23.89
CA SER A 43 -3.81 -7.60 24.71
C SER A 43 -4.11 -6.30 23.94
N VAL A 44 -3.37 -6.02 22.87
CA VAL A 44 -3.56 -4.87 21.99
C VAL A 44 -4.47 -5.26 20.83
N TRP A 45 -5.54 -4.50 20.62
CA TRP A 45 -6.38 -4.63 19.44
C TRP A 45 -5.73 -3.90 18.24
N GLY A 46 -5.81 -4.50 17.04
CA GLY A 46 -5.31 -3.90 15.81
C GLY A 46 -3.85 -4.26 15.48
N LEU A 47 -3.30 -3.56 14.49
CA LEU A 47 -1.98 -3.88 13.92
C LEU A 47 -0.81 -3.68 14.91
N PHE A 48 -0.96 -2.81 15.92
CA PHE A 48 0.10 -2.56 16.89
C PHE A 48 0.31 -3.73 17.88
N ARG A 49 -0.50 -4.77 17.83
CA ARG A 49 -0.17 -6.06 18.48
C ARG A 49 1.11 -6.68 17.95
N TYR A 50 1.52 -6.30 16.73
CA TYR A 50 2.77 -6.70 16.08
C TYR A 50 3.90 -5.72 16.29
N ARG A 51 3.80 -4.79 17.25
CA ARG A 51 4.81 -3.72 17.48
C ARG A 51 6.23 -4.23 17.71
N ALA A 52 6.39 -5.45 18.24
CA ALA A 52 7.70 -6.08 18.38
C ALA A 52 8.44 -6.24 17.04
N PHE A 53 7.72 -6.21 15.92
CA PHE A 53 8.24 -6.34 14.57
C PHE A 53 8.17 -5.04 13.76
N LEU A 54 7.76 -3.93 14.39
CA LEU A 54 7.69 -2.63 13.75
C LEU A 54 8.87 -1.75 14.19
N PRO A 55 9.45 -0.96 13.28
CA PRO A 55 10.61 -0.12 13.57
C PRO A 55 10.21 1.18 14.29
N LEU A 56 9.41 1.08 15.34
CA LEU A 56 8.96 2.23 16.14
C LEU A 56 9.79 2.35 17.40
N PRO A 57 10.31 3.56 17.74
CA PRO A 57 11.24 3.74 18.85
C PRO A 57 10.54 3.81 20.21
N ASP A 58 9.26 4.10 20.23
CA ASP A 58 8.49 4.38 21.43
C ASP A 58 7.01 3.97 21.32
N GLU A 59 6.21 4.35 22.30
CA GLU A 59 4.78 4.06 22.40
C GLU A 59 3.87 5.17 21.81
N SER A 60 4.41 6.08 20.96
CA SER A 60 3.64 7.17 20.32
C SER A 60 2.42 6.70 19.56
N TRP A 61 2.43 5.44 19.07
CA TRP A 61 1.30 4.82 18.41
C TRP A 61 0.02 4.77 19.27
N GLN A 62 0.15 4.71 20.61
CA GLN A 62 -1.01 4.60 21.52
C GLN A 62 -1.93 5.82 21.44
N GLU A 63 -1.38 6.98 21.16
CA GLU A 63 -2.15 8.23 21.06
C GLU A 63 -2.86 8.38 19.70
N LEU A 64 -2.38 7.69 18.68
CA LEU A 64 -2.90 7.88 17.31
C LEU A 64 -3.65 6.68 16.73
N THR A 65 -3.48 5.48 17.28
CA THR A 65 -4.22 4.31 16.78
C THR A 65 -5.74 4.54 16.78
N LEU A 66 -6.38 4.07 15.74
CA LEU A 66 -7.83 4.04 15.56
C LEU A 66 -8.37 2.60 15.61
N GLY A 67 -7.53 1.63 16.00
CA GLY A 67 -7.87 0.20 16.03
C GLY A 67 -7.78 -0.47 14.66
N GLU A 68 -6.99 0.09 13.75
CA GLU A 68 -6.74 -0.46 12.41
C GLU A 68 -6.11 -1.86 12.47
N GLY A 69 -6.41 -2.69 11.47
CA GLY A 69 -5.96 -4.08 11.40
C GLY A 69 -7.00 -5.07 11.89
N LEU A 70 -6.59 -6.33 12.01
CA LEU A 70 -7.44 -7.48 12.34
C LEU A 70 -8.69 -7.56 11.44
N THR A 71 -8.50 -7.25 10.16
CA THR A 71 -9.56 -7.34 9.17
C THR A 71 -9.90 -8.81 8.91
N PRO A 72 -11.19 -9.19 8.82
CA PRO A 72 -11.56 -10.59 8.69
C PRO A 72 -11.16 -11.18 7.33
N VAL A 73 -10.90 -12.49 7.34
CA VAL A 73 -10.74 -13.32 6.13
C VAL A 73 -12.03 -14.11 5.94
N ILE A 74 -12.66 -13.96 4.79
CA ILE A 74 -13.92 -14.66 4.47
C ILE A 74 -13.80 -15.50 3.20
N PRO A 75 -14.47 -16.67 3.11
CA PRO A 75 -14.45 -17.47 1.90
C PRO A 75 -15.28 -16.83 0.77
N SER A 76 -14.76 -16.90 -0.48
CA SER A 76 -15.45 -16.53 -1.72
C SER A 76 -15.38 -17.68 -2.72
N GLY A 77 -15.96 -18.80 -2.33
CA GLY A 77 -15.88 -20.06 -3.07
C GLY A 77 -14.83 -21.02 -2.51
N PRO A 78 -14.59 -22.15 -3.20
CA PRO A 78 -13.75 -23.24 -2.68
C PRO A 78 -12.23 -22.94 -2.72
N ASP A 79 -11.81 -22.01 -3.56
CA ASP A 79 -10.39 -21.76 -3.85
C ASP A 79 -9.91 -20.37 -3.43
N LEU A 80 -10.82 -19.46 -3.05
CA LEU A 80 -10.52 -18.06 -2.79
C LEU A 80 -10.98 -17.60 -1.41
N LEU A 81 -10.08 -16.97 -0.69
CA LEU A 81 -10.33 -16.20 0.52
C LEU A 81 -10.25 -14.69 0.19
N LEU A 82 -11.12 -13.89 0.78
CA LEU A 82 -11.09 -12.44 0.69
C LEU A 82 -10.67 -11.85 2.03
N LYS A 83 -9.56 -11.11 2.05
CA LYS A 83 -9.11 -10.32 3.20
C LYS A 83 -9.78 -8.95 3.14
N MET A 84 -10.64 -8.66 4.09
CA MET A 84 -11.58 -7.54 4.07
C MET A 84 -10.93 -6.23 4.53
N GLU A 85 -9.95 -5.74 3.78
CA GLU A 85 -9.14 -4.56 4.12
C GLU A 85 -9.94 -3.24 4.20
N TYR A 86 -11.15 -3.20 3.67
CA TYR A 86 -11.99 -2.01 3.82
C TYR A 86 -12.72 -1.91 5.19
N PHE A 87 -12.54 -2.87 6.09
CA PHE A 87 -12.97 -2.73 7.50
C PHE A 87 -12.02 -1.88 8.34
N MET A 88 -11.13 -1.17 7.69
CA MET A 88 -10.24 -0.20 8.30
C MET A 88 -10.97 1.11 8.64
N PRO A 89 -10.46 1.91 9.62
CA PRO A 89 -11.08 3.19 10.04
C PRO A 89 -11.37 4.15 8.91
N THR A 90 -10.48 4.29 7.93
CA THR A 90 -10.72 5.13 6.73
C THR A 90 -11.16 4.32 5.52
N LEU A 91 -11.67 3.11 5.74
CA LEU A 91 -12.23 2.21 4.74
C LEU A 91 -11.26 1.79 3.64
N SER A 92 -9.97 1.63 3.97
CA SER A 92 -8.98 1.05 3.04
C SER A 92 -7.72 0.55 3.74
N PHE A 93 -6.99 -0.37 3.11
CA PHE A 93 -5.71 -0.92 3.60
C PHE A 93 -4.63 0.13 3.85
N LYS A 94 -4.79 1.34 3.32
CA LYS A 94 -3.82 2.43 3.50
C LYS A 94 -3.61 2.80 4.96
N ASP A 95 -4.58 2.52 5.81
CA ASP A 95 -4.50 2.76 7.24
C ASP A 95 -3.34 2.01 7.90
N ARG A 96 -3.02 0.80 7.44
CA ARG A 96 -1.86 0.06 7.92
C ARG A 96 -0.57 0.87 7.79
N GLY A 97 -0.33 1.40 6.60
CA GLY A 97 0.87 2.18 6.32
C GLY A 97 0.84 3.56 6.97
N ALA A 98 -0.31 4.23 6.94
CA ALA A 98 -0.47 5.55 7.52
C ALA A 98 -0.27 5.54 9.05
N ALA A 99 -0.82 4.56 9.75
CA ALA A 99 -0.67 4.43 11.19
C ALA A 99 0.81 4.32 11.60
N VAL A 100 1.59 3.47 10.95
CA VAL A 100 3.02 3.29 11.26
C VAL A 100 3.85 4.50 10.84
N LEU A 101 3.59 5.07 9.65
CA LEU A 101 4.30 6.27 9.19
C LEU A 101 4.04 7.48 10.10
N VAL A 102 2.79 7.73 10.47
CA VAL A 102 2.45 8.87 11.34
C VAL A 102 2.94 8.65 12.78
N SER A 103 2.96 7.41 13.29
CA SER A 103 3.62 7.07 14.55
C SER A 103 5.10 7.44 14.52
N HIS A 104 5.79 7.10 13.42
CA HIS A 104 7.18 7.51 13.23
C HIS A 104 7.32 9.04 13.21
N CYS A 105 6.48 9.76 12.45
CA CYS A 105 6.50 11.22 12.41
C CYS A 105 6.37 11.82 13.81
N LYS A 106 5.42 11.32 14.61
CA LYS A 106 5.21 11.77 15.99
C LYS A 106 6.43 11.50 16.88
N ALA A 107 7.01 10.29 16.78
CA ALA A 107 8.17 9.89 17.56
C ALA A 107 9.43 10.73 17.30
N ILE A 108 9.59 11.27 16.08
CA ILE A 108 10.71 12.16 15.71
C ILE A 108 10.37 13.65 15.83
N GLY A 109 9.19 14.00 16.37
CA GLY A 109 8.80 15.38 16.64
C GLY A 109 8.35 16.18 15.41
N VAL A 110 7.86 15.53 14.36
CA VAL A 110 7.27 16.20 13.20
C VAL A 110 5.94 16.83 13.59
N ASP A 111 5.78 18.12 13.33
CA ASP A 111 4.57 18.91 13.59
C ASP A 111 3.72 19.19 12.36
N SER A 112 4.29 19.01 11.16
CA SER A 112 3.63 19.28 9.90
C SER A 112 4.06 18.31 8.81
N VAL A 113 3.09 17.79 8.05
CA VAL A 113 3.32 16.87 6.94
C VAL A 113 2.62 17.33 5.67
N VAL A 114 3.20 16.94 4.52
CA VAL A 114 2.57 17.11 3.20
C VAL A 114 2.50 15.78 2.46
N GLN A 115 1.50 15.65 1.56
CA GLN A 115 1.34 14.49 0.67
C GLN A 115 0.63 14.87 -0.63
N ASP A 116 0.85 14.10 -1.71
CA ASP A 116 0.37 14.35 -3.08
C ASP A 116 -0.60 13.29 -3.62
N SER A 117 -1.48 12.77 -2.79
CA SER A 117 -2.50 11.80 -3.22
C SER A 117 -3.90 12.39 -3.13
N SER A 118 -4.76 12.10 -4.08
CA SER A 118 -6.20 12.43 -4.03
C SER A 118 -7.09 11.27 -3.58
N GLY A 119 -6.52 10.10 -3.30
CA GLY A 119 -7.26 8.87 -3.00
C GLY A 119 -7.11 8.39 -1.55
N ASN A 120 -7.18 7.07 -1.39
CA ASN A 120 -7.15 6.41 -0.09
C ASN A 120 -5.92 6.78 0.77
N ALA A 121 -4.75 6.99 0.17
CA ALA A 121 -3.55 7.35 0.92
C ALA A 121 -3.66 8.75 1.53
N ALA A 122 -4.19 9.72 0.80
CA ALA A 122 -4.42 11.07 1.33
C ALA A 122 -5.40 11.05 2.50
N ASN A 123 -6.54 10.37 2.31
CA ASN A 123 -7.57 10.26 3.35
C ASN A 123 -7.01 9.63 4.63
N SER A 124 -6.24 8.55 4.48
CA SER A 124 -5.62 7.87 5.61
C SER A 124 -4.57 8.73 6.31
N ILE A 125 -3.63 9.35 5.58
CA ILE A 125 -2.63 10.25 6.18
C ILE A 125 -3.30 11.44 6.88
N ALA A 126 -4.34 12.05 6.27
CA ALA A 126 -5.07 13.14 6.90
C ALA A 126 -5.72 12.71 8.24
N ALA A 127 -6.36 11.55 8.27
CA ALA A 127 -7.03 11.02 9.47
C ALA A 127 -6.04 10.75 10.61
N TYR A 128 -4.94 10.05 10.32
CA TYR A 128 -3.93 9.72 11.33
C TYR A 128 -3.13 10.94 11.78
N SER A 129 -2.85 11.89 10.87
CA SER A 129 -2.22 13.17 11.23
C SER A 129 -3.11 13.98 12.17
N ALA A 130 -4.41 14.07 11.90
CA ALA A 130 -5.37 14.72 12.79
C ALA A 130 -5.37 14.07 14.20
N ARG A 131 -5.38 12.73 14.24
CA ARG A 131 -5.35 11.99 15.51
C ARG A 131 -4.05 12.21 16.29
N ALA A 132 -2.92 12.34 15.57
CA ALA A 132 -1.61 12.60 16.17
C ALA A 132 -1.38 14.08 16.58
N GLY A 133 -2.29 15.00 16.20
CA GLY A 133 -2.09 16.45 16.40
C GLY A 133 -1.06 17.05 15.42
N ILE A 134 -0.80 16.40 14.29
CA ILE A 134 0.15 16.83 13.27
C ILE A 134 -0.61 17.60 12.19
N SER A 135 -0.13 18.79 11.83
CA SER A 135 -0.69 19.59 10.75
C SER A 135 -0.53 18.86 9.42
N CYS A 136 -1.57 18.80 8.57
CA CYS A 136 -1.54 18.05 7.33
C CYS A 136 -2.00 18.91 6.15
N GLN A 137 -1.20 18.94 5.07
CA GLN A 137 -1.60 19.53 3.80
C GLN A 137 -1.53 18.47 2.69
N ILE A 138 -2.62 18.32 1.96
CA ILE A 138 -2.72 17.37 0.84
C ILE A 138 -2.77 18.16 -0.48
N PHE A 139 -1.87 17.79 -1.40
CA PHE A 139 -1.85 18.31 -2.75
C PHE A 139 -2.68 17.41 -3.66
N VAL A 140 -3.65 17.99 -4.36
CA VAL A 140 -4.54 17.25 -5.25
C VAL A 140 -4.63 17.93 -6.62
N PRO A 141 -4.76 17.19 -7.72
CA PRO A 141 -4.98 17.78 -9.03
C PRO A 141 -6.38 18.42 -9.10
N GLU A 142 -6.52 19.45 -9.94
CA GLU A 142 -7.75 20.24 -10.13
C GLU A 142 -8.98 19.38 -10.45
N GLY A 143 -8.80 18.26 -11.15
CA GLY A 143 -9.89 17.32 -11.48
C GLY A 143 -10.30 16.38 -10.34
N THR A 144 -9.79 16.56 -9.11
CA THR A 144 -10.17 15.71 -7.97
C THR A 144 -11.62 16.01 -7.57
N SER A 145 -12.43 14.95 -7.38
CA SER A 145 -13.84 15.13 -7.06
C SER A 145 -14.04 15.87 -5.74
N PRO A 146 -15.10 16.71 -5.63
CA PRO A 146 -15.43 17.43 -4.41
C PRO A 146 -15.58 16.49 -3.20
N LYS A 147 -16.20 15.33 -3.38
CA LYS A 147 -16.37 14.32 -2.33
C LYS A 147 -15.03 13.85 -1.72
N LYS A 148 -14.02 13.62 -2.55
CA LYS A 148 -12.68 13.25 -2.08
C LYS A 148 -12.01 14.39 -1.32
N ILE A 149 -12.14 15.63 -1.81
CA ILE A 149 -11.59 16.82 -1.16
C ILE A 149 -12.28 17.07 0.19
N ASP A 150 -13.60 16.97 0.24
CA ASP A 150 -14.38 17.18 1.47
C ASP A 150 -14.06 16.13 2.53
N MET A 151 -13.86 14.88 2.12
CA MET A 151 -13.46 13.80 3.02
C MET A 151 -12.09 14.11 3.66
N ILE A 152 -11.11 14.57 2.90
CA ILE A 152 -9.77 14.96 3.41
C ILE A 152 -9.89 16.15 4.36
N ARG A 153 -10.65 17.19 3.98
CA ARG A 153 -10.88 18.40 4.79
C ARG A 153 -11.62 18.11 6.08
N SER A 154 -12.52 17.12 6.09
CA SER A 154 -13.25 16.70 7.29
C SER A 154 -12.34 16.20 8.41
N HIS A 155 -11.14 15.73 8.08
CA HIS A 155 -10.09 15.40 9.05
C HIS A 155 -9.27 16.62 9.52
N GLY A 156 -9.63 17.84 9.09
CA GLY A 156 -8.89 19.06 9.43
C GLY A 156 -7.65 19.33 8.55
N ALA A 157 -7.38 18.49 7.55
CA ALA A 157 -6.27 18.73 6.62
C ALA A 157 -6.62 19.84 5.62
N SER A 158 -5.62 20.65 5.24
CA SER A 158 -5.76 21.59 4.14
C SER A 158 -5.54 20.90 2.80
N CYS A 159 -6.28 21.35 1.76
CA CYS A 159 -6.12 20.85 0.39
C CYS A 159 -5.56 21.96 -0.50
N ALA A 160 -4.39 21.74 -1.08
CA ALA A 160 -3.84 22.57 -2.15
C ALA A 160 -4.28 21.97 -3.51
N ILE A 161 -5.16 22.67 -4.21
CA ILE A 161 -5.62 22.25 -5.54
C ILE A 161 -4.61 22.77 -6.57
N VAL A 162 -3.98 21.85 -7.30
CA VAL A 162 -2.93 22.17 -8.28
C VAL A 162 -3.50 22.00 -9.69
N PRO A 163 -3.44 23.07 -10.55
CA PRO A 163 -3.84 22.95 -11.94
C PRO A 163 -3.02 21.90 -12.70
N GLY A 164 -3.66 21.14 -13.57
CA GLY A 164 -3.01 20.19 -14.46
C GLY A 164 -2.99 18.74 -13.97
N SER A 165 -1.93 18.00 -14.33
CA SER A 165 -1.85 16.56 -14.15
C SER A 165 -1.50 16.14 -12.71
N ARG A 166 -1.76 14.84 -12.42
CA ARG A 166 -1.29 14.20 -11.18
C ARG A 166 0.24 14.28 -11.01
N ASP A 167 0.98 14.11 -12.09
CA ASP A 167 2.46 14.15 -12.06
C ASP A 167 2.93 15.56 -11.71
N HIS A 168 2.31 16.60 -12.29
CA HIS A 168 2.58 17.98 -11.94
C HIS A 168 2.24 18.28 -10.47
N THR A 169 1.12 17.77 -9.96
CA THR A 169 0.76 17.90 -8.54
C THR A 169 1.84 17.31 -7.64
N ALA A 170 2.36 16.14 -8.00
CA ALA A 170 3.44 15.49 -7.26
C ALA A 170 4.75 16.33 -7.31
N GLU A 171 5.07 16.99 -8.44
CA GLU A 171 6.22 17.89 -8.56
C GLU A 171 6.06 19.12 -7.66
N VAL A 172 4.89 19.75 -7.65
CA VAL A 172 4.60 20.91 -6.80
C VAL A 172 4.73 20.55 -5.32
N CYS A 173 4.22 19.40 -4.92
CA CYS A 173 4.37 18.91 -3.55
C CYS A 173 5.84 18.68 -3.18
N ARG A 174 6.61 18.01 -4.03
CA ARG A 174 8.05 17.77 -3.78
C ARG A 174 8.85 19.06 -3.73
N ARG A 175 8.56 20.03 -4.57
CA ARG A 175 9.19 21.36 -4.51
C ARG A 175 8.97 22.02 -3.16
N LYS A 176 7.74 21.98 -2.63
CA LYS A 176 7.45 22.49 -1.28
C LYS A 176 8.26 21.74 -0.19
N VAL A 177 8.43 20.43 -0.32
CA VAL A 177 9.27 19.65 0.60
C VAL A 177 10.72 20.14 0.58
N GLU A 178 11.27 20.39 -0.62
CA GLU A 178 12.65 20.84 -0.80
C GLU A 178 12.86 22.28 -0.33
N GLU A 179 11.91 23.19 -0.62
CA GLU A 179 12.00 24.61 -0.27
C GLU A 179 11.75 24.89 1.21
N ASP A 180 10.75 24.25 1.81
CA ASP A 180 10.28 24.54 3.15
C ASP A 180 10.82 23.55 4.21
N GLY A 181 11.44 22.44 3.80
CA GLY A 181 11.91 21.37 4.70
C GLY A 181 10.80 20.63 5.42
N VAL A 182 9.54 20.75 4.95
CA VAL A 182 8.38 20.06 5.55
C VAL A 182 8.47 18.55 5.32
N TYR A 183 7.99 17.76 6.29
CA TYR A 183 8.07 16.30 6.17
C TYR A 183 7.13 15.75 5.09
N TYR A 184 7.68 14.93 4.18
CA TYR A 184 6.92 14.28 3.12
C TYR A 184 6.35 12.94 3.58
N ALA A 185 5.09 12.93 4.01
CA ALA A 185 4.38 11.71 4.43
C ALA A 185 3.91 10.87 3.23
N SER A 186 4.81 10.62 2.29
CA SER A 186 4.50 9.90 1.06
C SER A 186 4.43 8.39 1.30
N HIS A 187 3.32 7.79 0.92
CA HIS A 187 3.16 6.33 0.92
C HIS A 187 4.07 5.60 -0.07
N VAL A 188 4.74 6.32 -0.98
CA VAL A 188 5.64 5.76 -2.00
C VAL A 188 7.10 5.93 -1.61
N TYR A 189 7.47 7.12 -1.12
CA TYR A 189 8.84 7.45 -0.79
C TYR A 189 9.25 6.93 0.59
N ASN A 190 8.35 7.00 1.57
CA ASN A 190 8.67 6.67 2.95
C ASN A 190 8.53 5.17 3.25
N PRO A 191 9.63 4.48 3.63
CA PRO A 191 9.61 3.04 3.86
C PRO A 191 8.84 2.62 5.12
N PHE A 192 8.56 3.51 6.07
CA PHE A 192 7.70 3.20 7.22
C PHE A 192 6.28 2.82 6.80
N PHE A 193 5.83 3.28 5.63
CA PHE A 193 4.54 2.87 5.10
C PHE A 193 4.48 1.37 4.80
N TYR A 194 5.59 0.77 4.32
CA TYR A 194 5.64 -0.68 4.06
C TYR A 194 5.75 -1.50 5.32
N GLU A 195 6.33 -0.94 6.38
CA GLU A 195 6.35 -1.57 7.70
C GLU A 195 4.92 -1.74 8.25
N GLY A 196 4.04 -0.80 7.95
CA GLY A 196 2.62 -0.94 8.26
C GLY A 196 1.93 -1.99 7.38
N THR A 197 2.11 -1.93 6.06
CA THR A 197 1.42 -2.85 5.14
C THR A 197 1.92 -4.30 5.24
N LYS A 198 3.13 -4.57 5.75
CA LYS A 198 3.60 -5.95 5.99
C LYS A 198 2.76 -6.71 7.02
N THR A 199 2.07 -5.99 7.92
CA THR A 199 1.18 -6.61 8.92
C THR A 199 0.01 -7.37 8.29
N TYR A 200 -0.28 -7.13 7.01
CA TYR A 200 -1.25 -7.90 6.23
C TYR A 200 -0.99 -9.41 6.31
N VAL A 201 0.25 -9.84 6.09
CA VAL A 201 0.59 -11.28 6.13
C VAL A 201 0.74 -11.81 7.55
N TYR A 202 1.10 -10.97 8.52
CA TYR A 202 1.09 -11.36 9.93
C TYR A 202 -0.32 -11.71 10.41
N GLU A 203 -1.31 -10.91 10.02
CA GLU A 203 -2.71 -11.18 10.31
C GLU A 203 -3.23 -12.43 9.60
N LEU A 204 -2.85 -12.63 8.33
CA LEU A 204 -3.20 -13.88 7.62
C LEU A 204 -2.67 -15.10 8.39
N TYR A 205 -1.42 -15.06 8.82
CA TYR A 205 -0.83 -16.14 9.60
C TYR A 205 -1.55 -16.31 10.95
N GLU A 206 -1.80 -15.24 11.69
CA GLU A 206 -2.45 -15.33 13.01
C GLU A 206 -3.89 -15.84 12.90
N GLU A 207 -4.64 -15.46 11.87
CA GLU A 207 -6.03 -15.83 11.68
C GLU A 207 -6.19 -17.26 11.13
N LEU A 208 -5.33 -17.66 10.19
CA LEU A 208 -5.43 -18.95 9.49
C LEU A 208 -4.51 -20.04 10.05
N GLY A 209 -3.53 -19.69 10.92
CA GLY A 209 -2.46 -20.58 11.36
C GLY A 209 -1.47 -20.96 10.26
N ARG A 210 -1.56 -20.36 9.10
CA ARG A 210 -0.73 -20.59 7.90
C ARG A 210 -0.82 -19.40 6.94
N ILE A 211 -0.02 -19.42 5.90
CA ILE A 211 -0.16 -18.49 4.77
C ILE A 211 -0.74 -19.25 3.57
N PRO A 212 -1.73 -18.68 2.85
CA PRO A 212 -2.21 -19.25 1.58
C PRO A 212 -1.10 -19.35 0.54
N GLU A 213 -1.18 -20.39 -0.31
CA GLU A 213 -0.17 -20.66 -1.35
C GLU A 213 -0.14 -19.58 -2.44
N ASN A 214 -1.25 -18.87 -2.66
CA ASN A 214 -1.35 -17.84 -3.68
C ASN A 214 -1.90 -16.54 -3.07
N ILE A 215 -1.14 -15.44 -3.18
CA ILE A 215 -1.52 -14.13 -2.70
C ILE A 215 -1.66 -13.18 -3.90
N PHE A 216 -2.87 -12.74 -4.17
CA PHE A 216 -3.14 -11.77 -5.24
C PHE A 216 -3.13 -10.35 -4.67
N VAL A 217 -2.40 -9.42 -5.29
CA VAL A 217 -2.31 -8.04 -4.81
C VAL A 217 -2.43 -7.03 -5.94
N PRO A 218 -3.19 -5.93 -5.77
CA PRO A 218 -3.20 -4.83 -6.73
C PRO A 218 -1.86 -4.12 -6.73
N LEU A 219 -1.41 -3.71 -7.92
CA LEU A 219 -0.11 -3.10 -8.14
C LEU A 219 -0.23 -1.74 -8.86
N GLY A 220 -0.22 -0.66 -8.10
CA GLY A 220 0.06 0.69 -8.60
C GLY A 220 1.51 1.07 -8.28
N ASN A 221 1.73 1.86 -7.22
CA ASN A 221 3.08 2.14 -6.68
C ASN A 221 3.69 0.95 -5.90
N GLY A 222 2.97 -0.13 -5.70
CA GLY A 222 3.48 -1.34 -5.06
C GLY A 222 3.47 -1.35 -3.53
N THR A 223 2.79 -0.43 -2.86
CA THR A 223 2.85 -0.31 -1.39
C THR A 223 2.35 -1.55 -0.63
N LEU A 224 1.30 -2.22 -1.14
CA LEU A 224 0.85 -3.48 -0.55
C LEU A 224 1.76 -4.64 -0.95
N PHE A 225 2.15 -4.72 -2.23
CA PHE A 225 3.05 -5.75 -2.74
C PHE A 225 4.37 -5.79 -1.96
N LEU A 226 5.03 -4.64 -1.78
CA LEU A 226 6.29 -4.54 -1.04
C LEU A 226 6.12 -4.92 0.43
N GLY A 227 5.02 -4.51 1.06
CA GLY A 227 4.71 -4.92 2.42
C GLY A 227 4.47 -6.42 2.54
N VAL A 228 3.68 -7.01 1.62
CA VAL A 228 3.43 -8.46 1.58
C VAL A 228 4.73 -9.23 1.46
N VAL A 229 5.59 -8.88 0.49
CA VAL A 229 6.87 -9.59 0.28
C VAL A 229 7.78 -9.45 1.49
N LYS A 230 7.90 -8.22 2.06
CA LYS A 230 8.69 -7.99 3.26
C LYS A 230 8.20 -8.82 4.45
N GLY A 231 6.89 -8.82 4.70
CA GLY A 231 6.32 -9.61 5.80
C GLY A 231 6.52 -11.11 5.60
N LEU A 232 6.41 -11.64 4.38
CA LEU A 232 6.72 -13.04 4.06
C LEU A 232 8.20 -13.38 4.29
N GLU A 233 9.13 -12.51 3.89
CA GLU A 233 10.55 -12.67 4.18
C GLU A 233 10.83 -12.73 5.70
N GLU A 234 10.10 -11.95 6.49
CA GLU A 234 10.24 -11.92 7.95
C GLU A 234 9.62 -13.19 8.60
N LEU A 235 8.50 -13.71 8.08
CA LEU A 235 7.93 -15.00 8.50
C LEU A 235 8.88 -16.18 8.18
N ILE A 236 9.52 -16.18 7.01
CA ILE A 236 10.54 -17.16 6.63
C ILE A 236 11.76 -17.05 7.57
N SER A 237 12.23 -15.83 7.82
CA SER A 237 13.38 -15.60 8.71
C SER A 237 13.11 -16.03 10.14
N GLY A 238 11.86 -16.00 10.60
CA GLY A 238 11.41 -16.51 11.88
C GLY A 238 11.15 -18.01 11.91
N GLY A 239 11.30 -18.71 10.79
CA GLY A 239 11.01 -20.14 10.69
C GLY A 239 9.54 -20.50 10.82
N VAL A 240 8.65 -19.50 10.62
CA VAL A 240 7.19 -19.67 10.77
C VAL A 240 6.57 -20.27 9.52
N ILE A 241 7.14 -19.97 8.36
CA ILE A 241 6.86 -20.62 7.08
C ILE A 241 8.20 -21.07 6.46
N ASP A 242 8.19 -22.13 5.67
CA ASP A 242 9.37 -22.76 5.12
C ASP A 242 9.65 -22.38 3.67
N HIS A 243 8.69 -21.78 2.97
CA HIS A 243 8.83 -21.35 1.59
C HIS A 243 8.08 -20.04 1.32
N MET A 244 8.44 -19.40 0.20
CA MET A 244 7.80 -18.18 -0.28
C MET A 244 6.54 -18.54 -1.08
N PRO A 245 5.34 -18.13 -0.66
CA PRO A 245 4.12 -18.33 -1.45
C PRO A 245 4.20 -17.63 -2.81
N ASN A 246 3.38 -18.03 -3.75
CA ASN A 246 3.25 -17.36 -5.03
C ASN A 246 2.52 -16.02 -4.86
N VAL A 247 3.16 -14.90 -5.18
CA VAL A 247 2.54 -13.58 -5.18
C VAL A 247 2.23 -13.17 -6.61
N VAL A 248 0.96 -12.88 -6.89
CA VAL A 248 0.48 -12.41 -8.19
C VAL A 248 0.14 -10.93 -8.11
N ALA A 249 0.95 -10.10 -8.78
CA ALA A 249 0.73 -8.67 -8.86
C ALA A 249 -0.23 -8.33 -10.00
N ILE A 250 -1.26 -7.52 -9.72
CA ILE A 250 -2.32 -7.20 -10.68
C ILE A 250 -2.28 -5.71 -11.01
N GLN A 251 -2.08 -5.36 -12.27
CA GLN A 251 -2.25 -4.01 -12.82
C GLN A 251 -3.53 -3.89 -13.65
N SER A 252 -3.99 -2.68 -13.94
CA SER A 252 -5.03 -2.47 -14.96
C SER A 252 -4.41 -2.57 -16.34
N GLU A 253 -5.04 -3.24 -17.31
CA GLU A 253 -4.54 -3.31 -18.69
C GLU A 253 -4.37 -1.93 -19.34
N ARG A 254 -5.09 -0.93 -18.84
CA ARG A 254 -5.02 0.46 -19.31
C ARG A 254 -3.87 1.27 -18.73
N CYS A 255 -3.19 0.71 -17.70
CA CYS A 255 -2.01 1.31 -17.09
C CYS A 255 -1.16 0.22 -16.43
N ALA A 256 -0.33 -0.48 -17.21
CA ALA A 256 0.40 -1.68 -16.78
C ALA A 256 1.92 -1.63 -17.08
N PRO A 257 2.67 -0.61 -16.61
CA PRO A 257 4.10 -0.47 -16.92
C PRO A 257 4.93 -1.64 -16.39
N VAL A 258 4.62 -2.15 -15.19
CA VAL A 258 5.37 -3.28 -14.60
C VAL A 258 5.07 -4.58 -15.33
N PHE A 259 3.83 -4.83 -15.72
CA PHE A 259 3.45 -5.98 -16.55
C PHE A 259 4.15 -5.95 -17.92
N GLN A 260 4.20 -4.77 -18.57
CA GLN A 260 4.90 -4.62 -19.85
C GLN A 260 6.39 -4.93 -19.75
N ALA A 261 7.07 -4.41 -18.70
CA ALA A 261 8.46 -4.72 -18.44
C ALA A 261 8.68 -6.20 -18.07
N TYR A 262 7.75 -6.79 -17.30
CA TYR A 262 7.79 -8.21 -16.94
C TYR A 262 7.75 -9.12 -18.16
N ILE A 263 6.80 -8.91 -19.08
CA ILE A 263 6.69 -9.75 -20.31
C ILE A 263 7.86 -9.56 -21.28
N ARG A 264 8.48 -8.36 -21.28
CA ARG A 264 9.69 -8.05 -22.08
C ARG A 264 10.99 -8.44 -21.41
N ASN A 265 10.92 -8.96 -20.17
CA ASN A 265 12.09 -9.28 -19.35
C ASN A 265 13.02 -8.08 -19.09
N GLU A 266 12.46 -6.88 -18.98
CA GLU A 266 13.18 -5.64 -18.70
C GLU A 266 13.39 -5.44 -17.20
N SER A 267 14.52 -4.82 -16.79
CA SER A 267 14.88 -4.63 -15.38
C SER A 267 14.12 -3.50 -14.69
N GLU A 268 13.54 -2.59 -15.47
CA GLU A 268 12.76 -1.46 -14.97
C GLU A 268 11.59 -1.17 -15.93
N PRO A 269 10.47 -0.65 -15.40
CA PRO A 269 9.34 -0.28 -16.24
C PRO A 269 9.61 1.05 -16.93
N HIS A 270 9.23 1.14 -18.19
CA HIS A 270 9.17 2.41 -18.91
C HIS A 270 7.88 3.16 -18.52
N ALA A 271 7.94 4.50 -18.59
CA ALA A 271 6.77 5.33 -18.39
C ALA A 271 5.69 4.99 -19.42
N VAL A 272 4.44 4.84 -18.96
CA VAL A 272 3.28 4.67 -19.82
C VAL A 272 2.27 5.78 -19.53
N GLU A 273 1.63 6.27 -20.57
CA GLU A 273 0.47 7.13 -20.42
C GLU A 273 -0.73 6.29 -19.96
N ALA A 274 -1.29 6.64 -18.80
CA ALA A 274 -2.47 5.96 -18.29
C ALA A 274 -3.68 6.29 -19.14
N ARG A 275 -4.27 5.29 -19.79
CA ARG A 275 -5.58 5.44 -20.43
C ARG A 275 -6.67 5.44 -19.36
N PRO A 276 -7.82 6.08 -19.61
CA PRO A 276 -8.92 6.09 -18.63
C PRO A 276 -9.28 4.68 -18.16
N THR A 277 -9.23 4.45 -16.85
CA THR A 277 -9.53 3.16 -16.20
C THR A 277 -10.40 3.38 -14.97
N LEU A 278 -11.30 2.43 -14.71
CA LEU A 278 -12.07 2.39 -13.47
C LEU A 278 -11.18 2.13 -12.25
N ALA A 279 -10.08 1.42 -12.42
CA ALA A 279 -9.13 1.09 -11.35
C ALA A 279 -8.14 2.23 -11.05
N GLU A 280 -8.66 3.45 -10.77
CA GLU A 280 -7.85 4.66 -10.53
C GLU A 280 -6.74 4.48 -9.49
N GLY A 281 -6.99 3.68 -8.45
CA GLY A 281 -6.02 3.45 -7.36
C GLY A 281 -4.73 2.75 -7.80
N ILE A 282 -4.74 2.08 -8.96
CA ILE A 282 -3.57 1.42 -9.55
C ILE A 282 -3.17 1.99 -10.93
N ALA A 283 -3.79 3.09 -11.36
CA ALA A 283 -3.44 3.78 -12.60
C ALA A 283 -2.18 4.64 -12.43
N ILE A 284 -1.03 3.99 -12.29
CA ILE A 284 0.28 4.61 -12.07
C ILE A 284 1.18 4.35 -13.28
N GLY A 285 1.38 5.38 -14.10
CA GLY A 285 2.18 5.28 -15.33
C GLY A 285 3.70 5.22 -15.07
N VAL A 286 4.17 5.77 -13.94
CA VAL A 286 5.58 5.80 -13.56
C VAL A 286 5.74 5.33 -12.12
N PRO A 287 5.73 4.01 -11.85
CA PRO A 287 5.91 3.49 -10.50
C PRO A 287 7.34 3.71 -10.01
N LYS A 288 7.52 4.57 -9.01
CA LYS A 288 8.85 4.97 -8.51
C LYS A 288 9.71 3.82 -8.00
N ARG A 289 9.08 2.76 -7.48
CA ARG A 289 9.75 1.53 -7.00
C ARG A 289 9.68 0.38 -8.02
N GLY A 290 9.43 0.68 -9.28
CA GLY A 290 9.22 -0.33 -10.33
C GLY A 290 10.41 -1.28 -10.50
N ARG A 291 11.67 -0.78 -10.43
CA ARG A 291 12.88 -1.61 -10.46
C ARG A 291 12.93 -2.57 -9.26
N GLU A 292 12.64 -2.08 -8.06
CA GLU A 292 12.59 -2.90 -6.83
C GLU A 292 11.53 -3.99 -6.95
N ILE A 293 10.33 -3.66 -7.41
CA ILE A 293 9.24 -4.60 -7.64
C ILE A 293 9.65 -5.69 -8.64
N LEU A 294 10.20 -5.32 -9.79
CA LEU A 294 10.64 -6.28 -10.80
C LEU A 294 11.79 -7.18 -10.30
N ALA A 295 12.70 -6.63 -9.50
CA ALA A 295 13.77 -7.43 -8.88
C ALA A 295 13.19 -8.51 -7.95
N LEU A 296 12.19 -8.19 -7.12
CA LEU A 296 11.49 -9.14 -6.26
C LEU A 296 10.67 -10.17 -7.07
N VAL A 297 9.97 -9.71 -8.11
CA VAL A 297 9.24 -10.60 -9.03
C VAL A 297 10.16 -11.66 -9.63
N ARG A 298 11.35 -11.27 -10.09
CA ARG A 298 12.33 -12.22 -10.64
C ARG A 298 12.95 -13.12 -9.59
N ARG A 299 13.33 -12.53 -8.44
CA ARG A 299 13.98 -13.27 -7.34
C ARG A 299 13.14 -14.43 -6.87
N TYR A 300 11.83 -14.25 -6.78
CA TYR A 300 10.91 -15.25 -6.23
C TYR A 300 10.08 -15.96 -7.30
N GLY A 301 10.23 -15.60 -8.56
CA GLY A 301 9.44 -16.21 -9.65
C GLY A 301 7.97 -15.81 -9.65
N PHE A 302 7.62 -14.67 -9.03
CA PHE A 302 6.26 -14.15 -8.96
C PHE A 302 5.68 -13.84 -10.34
N LYS A 303 4.36 -13.70 -10.40
CA LYS A 303 3.66 -13.37 -11.63
C LYS A 303 3.15 -11.94 -11.60
N VAL A 304 3.18 -11.30 -12.76
CA VAL A 304 2.51 -10.01 -12.97
C VAL A 304 1.52 -10.18 -14.09
N ILE A 305 0.28 -9.72 -13.88
CA ILE A 305 -0.77 -9.77 -14.91
C ILE A 305 -1.47 -8.43 -15.04
N ALA A 306 -2.15 -8.24 -16.17
CA ALA A 306 -3.01 -7.09 -16.41
C ALA A 306 -4.48 -7.54 -16.35
N ALA A 307 -5.27 -6.94 -15.46
CA ALA A 307 -6.70 -7.17 -15.36
C ALA A 307 -7.44 -6.53 -16.55
N PRO A 308 -8.27 -7.26 -17.29
CA PRO A 308 -9.04 -6.71 -18.39
C PRO A 308 -10.03 -5.65 -17.92
N GLU A 309 -10.02 -4.48 -18.55
CA GLU A 309 -10.85 -3.33 -18.15
C GLU A 309 -12.34 -3.61 -18.27
N ASP A 310 -12.76 -4.30 -19.33
CA ASP A 310 -14.15 -4.65 -19.62
C ASP A 310 -14.75 -5.65 -18.60
N ARG A 311 -13.90 -6.30 -17.78
CA ARG A 311 -14.33 -7.24 -16.74
C ARG A 311 -14.48 -6.60 -15.36
N ILE A 312 -14.00 -5.37 -15.13
CA ILE A 312 -13.97 -4.75 -13.81
C ILE A 312 -15.37 -4.56 -13.24
N LEU A 313 -16.32 -4.06 -14.02
CA LEU A 313 -17.72 -3.87 -13.57
C LEU A 313 -18.41 -5.20 -13.25
N GLY A 314 -18.24 -6.20 -14.09
CA GLY A 314 -18.79 -7.54 -13.85
C GLY A 314 -18.20 -8.19 -12.58
N ALA A 315 -16.91 -8.00 -12.34
CA ALA A 315 -16.24 -8.45 -11.13
C ALA A 315 -16.75 -7.73 -9.88
N ARG A 316 -16.99 -6.40 -9.97
CA ARG A 316 -17.59 -5.61 -8.88
C ARG A 316 -19.01 -6.09 -8.57
N GLU A 317 -19.81 -6.36 -9.60
CA GLU A 317 -21.15 -6.89 -9.45
C GLU A 317 -21.14 -8.29 -8.80
N ALA A 318 -20.21 -9.16 -9.21
CA ALA A 318 -20.05 -10.49 -8.63
C ALA A 318 -19.68 -10.44 -7.14
N LEU A 319 -18.84 -9.50 -6.70
CA LEU A 319 -18.56 -9.23 -5.30
C LEU A 319 -19.79 -8.66 -4.58
N ALA A 320 -20.49 -7.72 -5.20
CA ALA A 320 -21.69 -7.10 -4.62
C ALA A 320 -22.81 -8.12 -4.37
N ARG A 321 -22.97 -9.11 -5.26
CA ARG A 321 -23.92 -10.24 -5.06
C ARG A 321 -23.54 -11.17 -3.91
N GLN A 322 -22.28 -11.11 -3.45
CA GLN A 322 -21.82 -11.77 -2.21
C GLN A 322 -21.95 -10.86 -0.97
N GLY A 323 -22.58 -9.69 -1.10
CA GLY A 323 -22.70 -8.70 -0.02
C GLY A 323 -21.49 -7.77 0.13
N ILE A 324 -20.54 -7.77 -0.84
CA ILE A 324 -19.27 -7.05 -0.75
C ILE A 324 -19.26 -5.91 -1.76
N TYR A 325 -19.59 -4.69 -1.32
CA TYR A 325 -19.56 -3.51 -2.18
C TYR A 325 -18.18 -2.84 -2.15
N ALA A 326 -17.31 -3.31 -3.06
CA ALA A 326 -15.91 -2.94 -3.12
C ALA A 326 -15.65 -1.76 -4.09
N GLU A 327 -14.55 -1.04 -3.88
CA GLU A 327 -14.05 -0.06 -4.84
C GLU A 327 -13.57 -0.75 -6.13
N HIS A 328 -13.45 0.02 -7.22
CA HIS A 328 -13.06 -0.50 -8.52
C HIS A 328 -11.65 -1.13 -8.56
N THR A 329 -10.72 -0.64 -7.73
CA THR A 329 -9.38 -1.27 -7.61
C THR A 329 -9.47 -2.69 -7.06
N SER A 330 -10.34 -2.93 -6.07
CA SER A 330 -10.59 -4.29 -5.55
C SER A 330 -11.30 -5.16 -6.58
N ALA A 331 -12.25 -4.59 -7.33
CA ALA A 331 -12.92 -5.27 -8.42
C ALA A 331 -11.94 -5.63 -9.56
N ALA A 332 -11.01 -4.74 -9.91
CA ALA A 332 -9.94 -5.03 -10.87
C ALA A 332 -9.03 -6.16 -10.39
N SER A 333 -8.73 -6.21 -9.08
CA SER A 333 -7.96 -7.33 -8.51
C SER A 333 -8.72 -8.65 -8.62
N TYR A 334 -10.02 -8.64 -8.39
CA TYR A 334 -10.86 -9.82 -8.55
C TYR A 334 -10.99 -10.24 -10.03
N ALA A 335 -11.16 -9.28 -10.97
CA ALA A 335 -11.12 -9.54 -12.41
C ALA A 335 -9.77 -10.15 -12.83
N GLY A 336 -8.68 -9.65 -12.29
CA GLY A 336 -7.34 -10.20 -12.50
C GLY A 336 -7.20 -11.62 -11.97
N TYR A 337 -7.73 -11.93 -10.77
CA TYR A 337 -7.76 -13.30 -10.25
C TYR A 337 -8.52 -14.26 -11.20
N LEU A 338 -9.71 -13.85 -11.64
CA LEU A 338 -10.50 -14.67 -12.59
C LEU A 338 -9.74 -14.87 -13.92
N HIS A 339 -9.14 -13.81 -14.44
CA HIS A 339 -8.32 -13.89 -15.64
C HIS A 339 -7.09 -14.79 -15.46
N TYR A 340 -6.44 -14.71 -14.30
CA TYR A 340 -5.31 -15.59 -13.98
C TYR A 340 -5.73 -17.07 -13.98
N THR A 341 -6.88 -17.40 -13.39
CA THR A 341 -7.38 -18.79 -13.36
C THR A 341 -7.78 -19.31 -14.74
N GLU A 342 -8.21 -18.44 -15.65
CA GLU A 342 -8.44 -18.79 -17.05
C GLU A 342 -7.13 -19.12 -17.79
N LEU A 343 -6.07 -18.36 -17.54
CA LEU A 343 -4.77 -18.54 -18.21
C LEU A 343 -3.96 -19.73 -17.68
N TYR A 344 -4.00 -19.95 -16.37
CA TYR A 344 -3.10 -20.89 -15.69
C TYR A 344 -3.83 -22.07 -15.04
N GLY A 345 -5.16 -22.11 -15.13
CA GLY A 345 -5.98 -23.14 -14.52
C GLY A 345 -6.40 -22.83 -13.08
N ARG A 346 -7.07 -23.78 -12.46
CA ARG A 346 -7.54 -23.67 -11.08
C ARG A 346 -6.39 -23.34 -10.14
N THR A 347 -6.57 -22.32 -9.30
CA THR A 347 -5.58 -21.82 -8.35
C THR A 347 -6.15 -21.95 -6.93
N PRO A 348 -6.03 -23.14 -6.31
CA PRO A 348 -6.55 -23.38 -4.97
C PRO A 348 -5.75 -22.58 -3.93
N ASP A 349 -6.32 -22.47 -2.74
CA ASP A 349 -5.67 -21.81 -1.60
C ASP A 349 -5.17 -20.40 -1.92
N SER A 350 -6.05 -19.59 -2.45
CA SER A 350 -5.78 -18.21 -2.85
C SER A 350 -6.34 -17.21 -1.85
N VAL A 351 -5.68 -16.08 -1.66
CA VAL A 351 -6.20 -14.92 -0.94
C VAL A 351 -6.08 -13.66 -1.77
N LEU A 352 -7.12 -12.81 -1.69
CA LEU A 352 -7.19 -11.54 -2.38
C LEU A 352 -7.68 -10.44 -1.42
N PRO A 353 -7.00 -9.28 -1.32
CA PRO A 353 -7.45 -8.16 -0.49
C PRO A 353 -8.61 -7.41 -1.15
N VAL A 354 -9.68 -7.17 -0.40
CA VAL A 354 -10.69 -6.16 -0.75
C VAL A 354 -10.23 -4.83 -0.17
N CYS A 355 -9.44 -4.11 -0.97
CA CYS A 355 -8.58 -3.02 -0.56
C CYS A 355 -9.30 -1.76 -0.05
N GLY A 356 -10.47 -1.46 -0.59
CA GLY A 356 -11.23 -0.28 -0.22
C GLY A 356 -12.73 -0.43 -0.46
N ALA A 357 -13.52 0.35 0.29
CA ALA A 357 -14.98 0.32 0.21
C ALA A 357 -15.50 1.05 -1.03
N GLY A 358 -16.51 0.48 -1.67
CA GLY A 358 -17.16 1.04 -2.86
C GLY A 358 -17.91 2.35 -2.61
N LEU A 359 -18.37 2.59 -1.39
CA LEU A 359 -19.05 3.83 -1.02
C LEU A 359 -18.17 5.10 -1.10
N LYS A 360 -16.86 4.92 -1.18
CA LYS A 360 -15.88 6.01 -1.37
C LYS A 360 -15.70 6.39 -2.85
N SER A 361 -16.12 5.51 -3.76
CA SER A 361 -16.04 5.76 -5.21
C SER A 361 -17.11 6.72 -5.66
N ASP A 362 -16.79 7.52 -6.68
CA ASP A 362 -17.73 8.51 -7.25
C ASP A 362 -18.61 7.91 -8.36
N HIS A 363 -18.42 6.62 -8.69
CA HIS A 363 -19.09 5.92 -9.78
C HIS A 363 -19.78 4.64 -9.31
#